data_be6fae6954a3743ad47a86380ee8a739
#
_entry.id   be6fae6954a3743ad47a86380ee8a739
#
_cell.length_a   1.000
_cell.length_b   1.000
_cell.length_c   1.000
_cell.angle_alpha   90.00
_cell.angle_beta   90.00
_cell.angle_gamma   90.00
#
_symmetry.space_group_name_H-M   'P 1'
#
loop_
_entity.id
_entity.type
_entity.pdbx_description
1 polymer ?
#
loop_
_entity_poly.entity_id
_entity_poly.type
_entity_poly.pdbx_seq_one_letter_code
_entity_poly.pdbx_strand_id
1 'polypeptide(L)'
;MKTIKKLLAVMLICIQTLQFSMVPNVLAEETATTPGTEQTSDTAVEVTAPSAILMEMTTGTVLYEKDSDTARPPASVTKVMTMLLIFDALAEGKIQLEDEVTTSEYASSMGGSQVFLETGEKQTVETLLKCISIASANDACVAMAEYISGNEEEFVRQMNLRAEGLGMKHTHFVNCNGLDAEGFATVCLFHKNGNGGVSCPLYDLDGKYHSYDLKRFV
;
A
#
# COMPACT_ATOMS: atom_id res chain seq x y z
N MET A 1 33.97 -5.56 -46.40
CA MET A 1 33.90 -4.59 -45.28
C MET A 1 33.19 -5.09 -44.02
N LYS A 2 32.09 -5.82 -44.09
CA LYS A 2 31.38 -6.34 -42.87
C LYS A 2 32.17 -7.39 -42.08
N THR A 3 32.97 -8.22 -42.78
CA THR A 3 33.75 -9.31 -42.15
C THR A 3 34.96 -8.80 -41.36
N ILE A 4 35.63 -7.74 -41.88
CA ILE A 4 36.81 -7.12 -41.24
C ILE A 4 36.40 -6.41 -39.93
N LYS A 5 35.22 -5.77 -39.91
CA LYS A 5 34.69 -5.13 -38.66
C LYS A 5 34.37 -6.13 -37.55
N LYS A 6 33.91 -7.34 -37.91
CA LYS A 6 33.66 -8.41 -36.92
C LYS A 6 34.95 -9.00 -36.36
N LEU A 7 36.01 -9.16 -37.24
CA LEU A 7 37.32 -9.62 -36.77
C LEU A 7 38.00 -8.61 -35.83
N LEU A 8 37.92 -7.32 -36.13
CA LEU A 8 38.43 -6.26 -35.25
C LEU A 8 37.73 -6.20 -33.90
N ALA A 9 36.38 -6.40 -33.85
CA ALA A 9 35.64 -6.43 -32.61
C ALA A 9 36.01 -7.62 -31.72
N VAL A 10 36.21 -8.81 -32.28
CA VAL A 10 36.64 -10.01 -31.54
C VAL A 10 38.08 -9.84 -31.05
N MET A 11 38.97 -9.23 -31.83
CA MET A 11 40.34 -8.98 -31.40
C MET A 11 40.44 -7.97 -30.26
N LEU A 12 39.56 -6.93 -30.23
CA LEU A 12 39.50 -5.95 -29.14
C LEU A 12 39.01 -6.59 -27.81
N ILE A 13 38.08 -7.51 -27.89
CA ILE A 13 37.56 -8.23 -26.70
C ILE A 13 38.64 -9.18 -26.13
N CYS A 14 39.43 -9.85 -26.99
CA CYS A 14 40.51 -10.70 -26.52
C CYS A 14 41.67 -9.94 -25.87
N ILE A 15 41.94 -8.68 -26.30
CA ILE A 15 42.98 -7.85 -25.70
C ILE A 15 42.58 -7.36 -24.30
N GLN A 16 41.26 -7.11 -24.06
CA GLN A 16 40.79 -6.71 -22.74
C GLN A 16 40.80 -7.83 -21.72
N THR A 17 40.70 -9.10 -22.15
CA THR A 17 40.74 -10.25 -21.21
C THR A 17 42.16 -10.65 -20.81
N LEU A 18 43.19 -10.21 -21.55
CA LEU A 18 44.60 -10.55 -21.21
C LEU A 18 45.27 -9.57 -20.22
N GLN A 19 44.64 -8.44 -19.90
CA GLN A 19 45.22 -7.47 -18.97
C GLN A 19 44.82 -7.69 -17.49
N PHE A 20 44.03 -8.73 -17.19
CA PHE A 20 43.54 -8.97 -15.82
C PHE A 20 44.33 -10.04 -15.02
N SER A 21 45.52 -10.44 -15.47
CA SER A 21 46.29 -11.55 -14.88
C SER A 21 47.67 -11.16 -14.32
N MET A 22 47.85 -9.93 -13.85
CA MET A 22 49.02 -9.60 -13.05
C MET A 22 48.65 -8.74 -11.85
N VAL A 23 48.15 -9.42 -10.79
CA VAL A 23 48.13 -8.84 -9.44
C VAL A 23 49.34 -9.45 -8.74
N PRO A 24 50.32 -8.66 -8.25
CA PRO A 24 51.42 -9.19 -7.48
C PRO A 24 50.90 -9.72 -6.15
N ASN A 25 51.28 -10.96 -5.82
CA ASN A 25 51.09 -11.56 -4.51
C ASN A 25 51.89 -10.76 -3.48
N VAL A 26 51.23 -9.89 -2.74
CA VAL A 26 51.78 -9.33 -1.53
C VAL A 26 51.57 -10.37 -0.43
N LEU A 27 52.66 -11.01 -0.03
CA LEU A 27 52.71 -11.82 1.20
C LEU A 27 52.45 -10.86 2.36
N ALA A 28 51.21 -10.88 2.88
CA ALA A 28 50.92 -10.24 4.16
C ALA A 28 51.32 -11.21 5.27
N GLU A 29 52.23 -10.77 6.08
CA GLU A 29 52.70 -11.37 7.32
C GLU A 29 51.52 -11.53 8.29
N GLU A 30 51.21 -12.77 8.67
CA GLU A 30 50.17 -13.10 9.65
C GLU A 30 50.57 -12.59 11.02
N THR A 31 50.17 -11.37 11.36
CA THR A 31 50.01 -10.98 12.75
C THR A 31 48.68 -11.53 13.25
N ALA A 32 48.77 -12.53 14.11
CA ALA A 32 47.64 -13.07 14.85
C ALA A 32 47.01 -11.98 15.72
N THR A 33 46.00 -11.32 15.19
CA THR A 33 45.06 -10.51 15.97
C THR A 33 43.88 -11.40 16.32
N THR A 34 43.67 -11.57 17.61
CA THR A 34 42.49 -12.15 18.27
C THR A 34 41.22 -11.72 17.54
N PRO A 35 40.27 -12.62 17.28
CA PRO A 35 39.00 -12.21 16.71
C PRO A 35 38.32 -11.23 17.65
N GLY A 36 38.38 -9.95 17.33
CA GLY A 36 37.49 -8.98 17.92
C GLY A 36 36.09 -9.39 17.57
N THR A 37 35.31 -9.74 18.58
CA THR A 37 33.87 -9.87 18.50
C THR A 37 33.36 -8.57 17.90
N GLU A 38 33.01 -8.55 16.63
CA GLU A 38 32.16 -7.50 16.09
C GLU A 38 30.87 -7.54 16.94
N GLN A 39 30.81 -6.67 17.94
CA GLN A 39 29.56 -6.29 18.54
C GLN A 39 28.77 -5.60 17.43
N THR A 40 28.00 -6.39 16.68
CA THR A 40 26.82 -5.88 16.03
C THR A 40 26.00 -5.29 17.17
N SER A 41 26.02 -3.96 17.29
CA SER A 41 25.08 -3.25 18.11
C SER A 41 23.71 -3.52 17.48
N ASP A 42 23.09 -4.60 17.92
CA ASP A 42 21.71 -4.92 17.65
C ASP A 42 20.89 -3.84 18.39
N THR A 43 20.86 -2.64 17.82
CA THR A 43 19.90 -1.62 18.21
C THR A 43 18.54 -2.12 17.71
N ALA A 44 17.98 -3.05 18.47
CA ALA A 44 16.61 -3.49 18.25
C ALA A 44 15.74 -2.23 18.21
N VAL A 45 15.08 -2.02 17.05
CA VAL A 45 14.14 -0.90 16.90
C VAL A 45 13.01 -1.15 17.89
N GLU A 46 12.97 -0.37 18.97
CA GLU A 46 11.88 -0.47 19.93
C GLU A 46 10.68 0.32 19.44
N VAL A 47 9.60 -0.39 19.12
CA VAL A 47 8.34 0.20 18.68
C VAL A 47 7.31 0.05 19.80
N THR A 48 6.77 1.16 20.29
CA THR A 48 5.77 1.19 21.36
C THR A 48 4.38 0.77 20.89
N ALA A 49 4.09 0.84 19.58
CA ALA A 49 2.84 0.38 19.01
C ALA A 49 2.59 -1.11 19.32
N PRO A 50 1.32 -1.51 19.58
CA PRO A 50 0.97 -2.91 19.85
C PRO A 50 1.27 -3.84 18.67
N SER A 51 1.15 -3.36 17.43
CA SER A 51 1.54 -4.07 16.22
C SER A 51 2.30 -3.13 15.29
N ALA A 52 3.28 -3.65 14.58
CA ALA A 52 4.04 -2.90 13.60
C ALA A 52 4.57 -3.81 12.49
N ILE A 53 4.69 -3.28 11.31
CA ILE A 53 5.38 -3.91 10.18
C ILE A 53 6.11 -2.84 9.38
N LEU A 54 7.35 -3.12 9.00
CA LEU A 54 8.12 -2.33 8.06
C LEU A 54 8.47 -3.21 6.86
N MET A 55 8.21 -2.70 5.68
CA MET A 55 8.36 -3.46 4.45
C MET A 55 9.08 -2.62 3.40
N GLU A 56 9.96 -3.25 2.63
CA GLU A 56 10.53 -2.65 1.42
C GLU A 56 9.45 -2.63 0.31
N MET A 57 9.20 -1.45 -0.26
CA MET A 57 8.05 -1.20 -1.13
C MET A 57 8.12 -1.96 -2.47
N THR A 58 9.31 -2.15 -3.02
CA THR A 58 9.49 -2.72 -4.37
C THR A 58 9.36 -4.24 -4.36
N THR A 59 9.94 -4.88 -3.36
CA THR A 59 10.03 -6.35 -3.27
C THR A 59 9.01 -6.97 -2.33
N GLY A 60 8.36 -6.15 -1.47
CA GLY A 60 7.50 -6.63 -0.40
C GLY A 60 8.26 -7.36 0.73
N THR A 61 9.60 -7.20 0.79
CA THR A 61 10.40 -7.84 1.84
C THR A 61 10.10 -7.19 3.19
N VAL A 62 9.72 -8.01 4.18
CA VAL A 62 9.51 -7.55 5.55
C VAL A 62 10.87 -7.31 6.20
N LEU A 63 11.13 -6.06 6.62
CA LEU A 63 12.35 -5.63 7.29
C LEU A 63 12.22 -5.69 8.81
N TYR A 64 11.02 -5.48 9.33
CA TYR A 64 10.70 -5.54 10.76
C TYR A 64 9.23 -5.93 10.94
N GLU A 65 8.94 -6.72 11.95
CA GLU A 65 7.55 -7.04 12.32
C GLU A 65 7.42 -7.23 13.83
N LYS A 66 6.26 -6.82 14.34
CA LYS A 66 5.82 -7.02 15.71
C LYS A 66 4.31 -7.25 15.70
N ASP A 67 3.86 -8.41 16.15
CA ASP A 67 2.44 -8.79 16.20
C ASP A 67 1.67 -8.40 14.92
N SER A 68 2.31 -8.56 13.75
CA SER A 68 1.80 -8.10 12.45
C SER A 68 0.55 -8.85 12.00
N ASP A 69 0.37 -10.09 12.48
CA ASP A 69 -0.78 -10.94 12.15
C ASP A 69 -1.92 -10.83 13.17
N THR A 70 -1.73 -10.06 14.25
CA THR A 70 -2.79 -9.85 15.24
C THR A 70 -3.86 -8.93 14.66
N ALA A 71 -5.08 -9.45 14.61
CA ALA A 71 -6.24 -8.71 14.15
C ALA A 71 -6.56 -7.53 15.08
N ARG A 72 -6.69 -6.32 14.51
CA ARG A 72 -6.94 -5.09 15.28
C ARG A 72 -7.92 -4.20 14.53
N PRO A 73 -8.74 -3.41 15.25
CA PRO A 73 -9.57 -2.39 14.62
C PRO A 73 -8.65 -1.30 14.04
N PRO A 74 -8.76 -1.01 12.72
CA PRO A 74 -7.83 -0.10 12.03
C PRO A 74 -8.26 1.37 12.16
N ALA A 75 -9.42 1.64 12.75
CA ALA A 75 -10.04 2.97 12.77
C ALA A 75 -10.04 3.58 11.34
N SER A 76 -9.66 4.83 11.20
CA SER A 76 -9.68 5.53 9.90
C SER A 76 -8.76 4.94 8.81
N VAL A 77 -7.88 3.99 9.13
CA VAL A 77 -7.12 3.27 8.10
C VAL A 77 -8.07 2.46 7.19
N THR A 78 -9.28 2.12 7.64
CA THR A 78 -10.38 1.58 6.82
C THR A 78 -10.61 2.37 5.54
N LYS A 79 -10.44 3.70 5.56
CA LYS A 79 -10.66 4.59 4.42
C LYS A 79 -9.71 4.37 3.25
N VAL A 80 -8.59 3.67 3.47
CA VAL A 80 -7.71 3.24 2.37
C VAL A 80 -8.48 2.31 1.42
N MET A 81 -9.27 1.36 1.96
CA MET A 81 -10.10 0.49 1.12
C MET A 81 -11.25 1.27 0.47
N THR A 82 -11.85 2.21 1.19
CA THR A 82 -12.89 3.09 0.64
C THR A 82 -12.37 3.89 -0.56
N MET A 83 -11.22 4.53 -0.41
CA MET A 83 -10.57 5.26 -1.51
C MET A 83 -10.18 4.33 -2.66
N LEU A 84 -9.74 3.11 -2.38
CA LEU A 84 -9.41 2.12 -3.41
C LEU A 84 -10.64 1.81 -4.27
N LEU A 85 -11.81 1.58 -3.68
CA LEU A 85 -13.05 1.33 -4.43
C LEU A 85 -13.50 2.56 -5.24
N ILE A 86 -13.31 3.76 -4.69
CA ILE A 86 -13.59 5.01 -5.43
C ILE A 86 -12.67 5.11 -6.66
N PHE A 87 -11.37 4.81 -6.50
CA PHE A 87 -10.41 4.82 -7.61
C PHE A 87 -10.69 3.70 -8.62
N ASP A 88 -11.11 2.51 -8.16
CA ASP A 88 -11.55 1.44 -9.06
C ASP A 88 -12.75 1.90 -9.90
N ALA A 89 -13.76 2.55 -9.30
CA ALA A 89 -14.92 3.09 -10.00
C ALA A 89 -14.55 4.20 -11.01
N LEU A 90 -13.59 5.06 -10.67
CA LEU A 90 -13.03 6.07 -11.59
C LEU A 90 -12.29 5.41 -12.76
N ALA A 91 -11.46 4.42 -12.49
CA ALA A 91 -10.68 3.71 -13.51
C ALA A 91 -11.59 2.92 -14.48
N GLU A 92 -12.68 2.39 -13.98
CA GLU A 92 -13.71 1.69 -14.78
C GLU A 92 -14.64 2.65 -15.54
N GLY A 93 -14.53 3.96 -15.30
CA GLY A 93 -15.39 4.97 -15.91
C GLY A 93 -16.85 4.96 -15.42
N LYS A 94 -17.11 4.34 -14.26
CA LYS A 94 -18.43 4.33 -13.62
C LYS A 94 -18.81 5.69 -13.04
N ILE A 95 -17.80 6.42 -12.58
CA ILE A 95 -17.92 7.78 -12.03
C ILE A 95 -16.81 8.66 -12.61
N GLN A 96 -16.98 9.98 -12.52
CA GLN A 96 -16.00 11.00 -12.92
C GLN A 96 -15.70 11.92 -11.75
N LEU A 97 -14.54 12.59 -11.78
CA LEU A 97 -14.14 13.51 -10.70
C LEU A 97 -15.09 14.71 -10.55
N GLU A 98 -15.70 15.10 -11.66
CA GLU A 98 -16.62 16.24 -11.77
C GLU A 98 -18.08 15.89 -11.42
N ASP A 99 -18.39 14.59 -11.23
CA ASP A 99 -19.75 14.19 -10.89
C ASP A 99 -20.20 14.79 -9.56
N GLU A 100 -21.43 15.28 -9.51
CA GLU A 100 -22.03 15.81 -8.28
C GLU A 100 -22.64 14.67 -7.45
N VAL A 101 -22.20 14.57 -6.22
CA VAL A 101 -22.72 13.63 -5.21
C VAL A 101 -23.60 14.43 -4.25
N THR A 102 -24.83 13.98 -4.05
CA THR A 102 -25.76 14.58 -3.10
C THR A 102 -25.66 13.87 -1.75
N THR A 103 -25.42 14.63 -0.68
CA THR A 103 -25.33 14.11 0.68
C THR A 103 -26.70 13.68 1.18
N SER A 104 -26.82 12.44 1.64
CA SER A 104 -28.02 11.91 2.27
C SER A 104 -28.15 12.40 3.73
N GLU A 105 -29.33 12.21 4.33
CA GLU A 105 -29.55 12.41 5.76
C GLU A 105 -28.65 11.47 6.59
N TYR A 106 -28.44 10.23 6.13
CA TYR A 106 -27.57 9.27 6.80
C TYR A 106 -26.11 9.72 6.74
N ALA A 107 -25.60 10.11 5.58
CA ALA A 107 -24.24 10.60 5.44
C ALA A 107 -23.99 11.83 6.33
N SER A 108 -24.90 12.81 6.33
CA SER A 108 -24.80 14.02 7.15
C SER A 108 -24.89 13.79 8.65
N SER A 109 -25.46 12.64 9.09
CA SER A 109 -25.58 12.26 10.49
C SER A 109 -24.33 11.60 11.08
N MET A 110 -23.29 11.35 10.26
CA MET A 110 -22.08 10.67 10.70
C MET A 110 -21.36 11.46 11.80
N GLY A 111 -20.90 10.73 12.81
CA GLY A 111 -20.08 11.27 13.89
C GLY A 111 -18.56 11.12 13.62
N GLY A 112 -17.77 11.55 14.59
CA GLY A 112 -16.31 11.46 14.53
C GLY A 112 -15.70 12.54 13.64
N SER A 113 -14.64 12.22 12.88
CA SER A 113 -14.03 13.15 11.93
C SER A 113 -14.97 13.36 10.74
N GLN A 114 -15.31 14.61 10.46
CA GLN A 114 -16.27 14.98 9.41
C GLN A 114 -15.97 16.40 8.88
N VAL A 115 -16.51 16.72 7.73
CA VAL A 115 -16.45 18.07 7.13
C VAL A 115 -17.79 18.79 7.22
N PHE A 116 -18.74 18.19 7.96
CA PHE A 116 -20.07 18.75 8.25
C PHE A 116 -20.93 19.00 7.01
N LEU A 117 -20.99 17.99 6.14
CA LEU A 117 -21.87 18.02 4.97
C LEU A 117 -23.33 18.11 5.41
N GLU A 118 -24.07 19.04 4.83
CA GLU A 118 -25.50 19.19 5.09
C GLU A 118 -26.34 18.22 4.23
N THR A 119 -27.48 17.78 4.75
CA THR A 119 -28.43 16.97 3.96
C THR A 119 -28.86 17.70 2.71
N GLY A 120 -28.71 17.08 1.55
CA GLY A 120 -29.01 17.68 0.25
C GLY A 120 -27.88 18.52 -0.33
N GLU A 121 -26.79 18.76 0.42
CA GLU A 121 -25.60 19.43 -0.11
C GLU A 121 -25.00 18.61 -1.24
N LYS A 122 -24.49 19.30 -2.26
CA LYS A 122 -23.84 18.68 -3.41
C LYS A 122 -22.36 19.05 -3.43
N GLN A 123 -21.52 18.04 -3.55
CA GLN A 123 -20.08 18.17 -3.71
C GLN A 123 -19.59 17.28 -4.85
N THR A 124 -18.49 17.67 -5.50
CA THR A 124 -17.89 16.83 -6.53
C THR A 124 -17.19 15.61 -5.92
N VAL A 125 -17.07 14.52 -6.68
CA VAL A 125 -16.27 13.34 -6.32
C VAL A 125 -14.86 13.76 -5.93
N GLU A 126 -14.23 14.69 -6.67
CA GLU A 126 -12.90 15.22 -6.37
C GLU A 126 -12.85 15.88 -4.98
N THR A 127 -13.84 16.72 -4.67
CA THR A 127 -13.93 17.38 -3.35
C THR A 127 -14.09 16.36 -2.23
N LEU A 128 -14.99 15.39 -2.39
CA LEU A 128 -15.22 14.35 -1.38
C LEU A 128 -13.99 13.48 -1.18
N LEU A 129 -13.25 13.11 -2.23
CA LEU A 129 -11.96 12.41 -2.10
C LEU A 129 -10.95 13.22 -1.28
N LYS A 130 -10.87 14.54 -1.48
CA LYS A 130 -10.01 15.41 -0.66
C LYS A 130 -10.48 15.45 0.79
N CYS A 131 -11.79 15.51 1.03
CA CYS A 131 -12.36 15.46 2.38
C CYS A 131 -12.00 14.14 3.09
N ILE A 132 -12.09 13.00 2.41
CA ILE A 132 -11.72 11.70 2.93
C ILE A 132 -10.22 11.62 3.25
N SER A 133 -9.37 12.03 2.32
CA SER A 133 -7.92 11.84 2.42
C SER A 133 -7.26 12.82 3.39
N ILE A 134 -7.74 14.07 3.49
CA ILE A 134 -7.11 15.13 4.28
C ILE A 134 -7.76 15.26 5.65
N ALA A 135 -9.10 15.34 5.70
CA ALA A 135 -9.85 15.52 6.93
C ALA A 135 -10.32 14.20 7.56
N SER A 136 -10.10 13.06 6.88
CA SER A 136 -10.60 11.76 7.33
C SER A 136 -12.12 11.73 7.51
N ALA A 137 -12.86 12.44 6.64
CA ALA A 137 -14.28 12.75 6.77
C ALA A 137 -15.16 11.50 6.64
N ASN A 138 -15.90 11.16 7.69
CA ASN A 138 -16.80 9.99 7.72
C ASN A 138 -18.05 10.23 6.89
N ASP A 139 -18.62 11.45 6.96
CA ASP A 139 -19.74 11.89 6.15
C ASP A 139 -19.45 11.78 4.63
N ALA A 140 -18.26 12.23 4.21
CA ALA A 140 -17.82 12.09 2.83
C ALA A 140 -17.62 10.60 2.41
N CYS A 141 -17.16 9.72 3.32
CA CYS A 141 -17.06 8.28 3.03
C CYS A 141 -18.42 7.67 2.72
N VAL A 142 -19.42 7.96 3.57
CA VAL A 142 -20.78 7.44 3.42
C VAL A 142 -21.42 8.00 2.15
N ALA A 143 -21.31 9.32 1.91
CA ALA A 143 -21.83 9.94 0.69
C ALA A 143 -21.27 9.27 -0.58
N MET A 144 -19.96 8.99 -0.61
CA MET A 144 -19.33 8.29 -1.73
C MET A 144 -19.75 6.82 -1.83
N ALA A 145 -19.90 6.13 -0.71
CA ALA A 145 -20.37 4.75 -0.68
C ALA A 145 -21.77 4.61 -1.23
N GLU A 146 -22.69 5.49 -0.81
CA GLU A 146 -24.05 5.56 -1.33
C GLU A 146 -24.11 5.91 -2.81
N TYR A 147 -23.28 6.85 -3.26
CA TYR A 147 -23.21 7.25 -4.66
C TYR A 147 -22.77 6.11 -5.58
N ILE A 148 -21.75 5.35 -5.18
CA ILE A 148 -21.17 4.28 -5.99
C ILE A 148 -22.05 3.01 -5.98
N SER A 149 -22.61 2.68 -4.82
CA SER A 149 -23.24 1.36 -4.58
C SER A 149 -24.72 1.43 -4.21
N GLY A 150 -25.29 2.65 -4.12
CA GLY A 150 -26.67 2.89 -3.73
C GLY A 150 -26.91 2.92 -2.23
N ASN A 151 -26.08 2.27 -1.43
CA ASN A 151 -26.08 2.33 0.05
C ASN A 151 -24.74 1.85 0.60
N GLU A 152 -24.48 2.15 1.90
CA GLU A 152 -23.23 1.75 2.56
C GLU A 152 -23.11 0.23 2.69
N GLU A 153 -24.18 -0.51 2.96
CA GLU A 153 -24.14 -1.97 3.14
C GLU A 153 -23.60 -2.67 1.87
N GLU A 154 -24.09 -2.29 0.70
CA GLU A 154 -23.61 -2.84 -0.58
C GLU A 154 -22.15 -2.43 -0.84
N PHE A 155 -21.77 -1.20 -0.51
CA PHE A 155 -20.38 -0.76 -0.63
C PHE A 155 -19.45 -1.58 0.28
N VAL A 156 -19.83 -1.83 1.52
CA VAL A 156 -19.07 -2.67 2.47
C VAL A 156 -18.98 -4.11 1.98
N ARG A 157 -20.03 -4.64 1.37
CA ARG A 157 -19.97 -5.96 0.70
C ARG A 157 -18.89 -5.96 -0.38
N GLN A 158 -18.80 -4.89 -1.20
CA GLN A 158 -17.76 -4.75 -2.22
C GLN A 158 -16.36 -4.59 -1.59
N MET A 159 -16.21 -3.85 -0.48
CA MET A 159 -14.94 -3.78 0.26
C MET A 159 -14.46 -5.17 0.68
N ASN A 160 -15.35 -6.02 1.20
CA ASN A 160 -15.01 -7.39 1.60
C ASN A 160 -14.64 -8.27 0.40
N LEU A 161 -15.36 -8.18 -0.71
CA LEU A 161 -15.00 -8.88 -1.95
C LEU A 161 -13.64 -8.41 -2.49
N ARG A 162 -13.37 -7.10 -2.42
CA ARG A 162 -12.08 -6.55 -2.83
C ARG A 162 -10.94 -7.04 -1.96
N ALA A 163 -11.16 -7.09 -0.64
CA ALA A 163 -10.20 -7.66 0.31
C ALA A 163 -9.90 -9.14 0.02
N GLU A 164 -10.93 -9.94 -0.25
CA GLU A 164 -10.78 -11.34 -0.65
C GLU A 164 -9.96 -11.46 -1.94
N GLY A 165 -10.29 -10.67 -2.96
CA GLY A 165 -9.56 -10.62 -4.24
C GLY A 165 -8.10 -10.21 -4.09
N LEU A 166 -7.75 -9.41 -3.07
CA LEU A 166 -6.40 -9.03 -2.71
C LEU A 166 -5.68 -10.06 -1.80
N GLY A 167 -6.34 -11.17 -1.47
CA GLY A 167 -5.79 -12.20 -0.59
C GLY A 167 -5.74 -11.83 0.90
N MET A 168 -6.49 -10.81 1.33
CA MET A 168 -6.56 -10.33 2.72
C MET A 168 -7.49 -11.23 3.56
N LYS A 169 -7.07 -12.47 3.80
CA LYS A 169 -7.90 -13.55 4.41
C LYS A 169 -8.36 -13.29 5.83
N HIS A 170 -7.73 -12.36 6.54
CA HIS A 170 -8.03 -12.03 7.94
C HIS A 170 -8.59 -10.61 8.08
N THR A 171 -9.18 -10.08 7.00
CA THR A 171 -9.76 -8.75 6.95
C THR A 171 -11.26 -8.85 6.77
N HIS A 172 -12.00 -8.08 7.57
CA HIS A 172 -13.43 -7.94 7.44
C HIS A 172 -13.85 -6.49 7.72
N PHE A 173 -14.58 -5.90 6.78
CA PHE A 173 -15.12 -4.55 6.90
C PHE A 173 -16.59 -4.61 7.31
N VAL A 174 -17.01 -3.74 8.22
CA VAL A 174 -18.41 -3.59 8.67
C VAL A 174 -19.00 -2.21 8.38
N ASN A 175 -18.14 -1.25 8.06
CA ASN A 175 -18.50 0.09 7.57
C ASN A 175 -17.40 0.63 6.65
N CYS A 176 -17.69 1.75 5.97
CA CYS A 176 -16.77 2.35 5.01
C CYS A 176 -15.80 3.39 5.63
N ASN A 177 -15.93 3.72 6.90
CA ASN A 177 -15.23 4.85 7.51
C ASN A 177 -14.32 4.49 8.70
N GLY A 178 -14.52 3.32 9.32
CA GLY A 178 -13.72 2.81 10.44
C GLY A 178 -14.17 3.33 11.80
N LEU A 179 -15.41 3.84 11.93
CA LEU A 179 -16.02 4.07 13.23
C LEU A 179 -16.23 2.72 13.94
N ASP A 180 -16.12 2.76 15.26
CA ASP A 180 -16.39 1.59 16.08
C ASP A 180 -17.84 1.13 15.87
N ALA A 181 -18.01 -0.13 15.52
CA ALA A 181 -19.31 -0.77 15.38
C ALA A 181 -19.31 -2.07 16.20
N GLU A 182 -20.47 -2.44 16.75
CA GLU A 182 -20.63 -3.75 17.39
C GLU A 182 -20.45 -4.82 16.29
N GLY A 183 -19.38 -5.66 16.46
CA GLY A 183 -19.05 -6.72 15.49
C GLY A 183 -17.68 -6.60 14.82
N PHE A 184 -16.91 -5.57 15.09
CA PHE A 184 -15.51 -5.31 14.72
C PHE A 184 -15.16 -5.47 13.24
N ALA A 185 -14.82 -4.35 12.60
CA ALA A 185 -13.90 -4.39 11.46
C ALA A 185 -12.54 -4.85 11.97
N THR A 186 -12.16 -6.06 11.62
CA THR A 186 -10.82 -6.57 11.87
C THR A 186 -10.06 -6.43 10.56
N VAL A 187 -9.10 -5.52 10.49
CA VAL A 187 -8.27 -5.38 9.32
C VAL A 187 -6.87 -5.86 9.64
N CYS A 188 -6.49 -6.97 9.04
CA CYS A 188 -5.09 -7.27 8.81
C CYS A 188 -4.75 -6.67 7.45
N LEU A 189 -4.22 -5.44 7.43
CA LEU A 189 -3.88 -4.73 6.20
C LEU A 189 -2.73 -5.40 5.43
N PHE A 190 -2.02 -6.33 6.07
CA PHE A 190 -0.88 -7.02 5.51
C PHE A 190 -1.02 -8.51 5.80
N HIS A 191 -1.12 -9.30 4.75
CA HIS A 191 -1.10 -10.74 4.86
C HIS A 191 0.22 -11.27 4.30
N LYS A 192 0.95 -12.06 5.10
CA LYS A 192 2.03 -12.89 4.57
C LYS A 192 1.41 -13.94 3.65
N ASN A 193 1.69 -13.85 2.35
CA ASN A 193 1.40 -14.99 1.48
C ASN A 193 2.33 -16.15 1.87
N GLY A 194 1.95 -17.38 1.56
CA GLY A 194 2.70 -18.61 1.93
C GLY A 194 4.16 -18.65 1.45
N ASN A 195 4.63 -17.66 0.68
CA ASN A 195 5.99 -17.50 0.18
C ASN A 195 6.76 -16.40 0.94
N GLY A 196 6.23 -15.87 2.05
CA GLY A 196 6.88 -14.85 2.86
C GLY A 196 6.75 -13.42 2.32
N GLY A 197 6.03 -13.22 1.21
CA GLY A 197 5.71 -11.89 0.69
C GLY A 197 4.49 -11.30 1.40
N VAL A 198 4.43 -9.98 1.47
CA VAL A 198 3.29 -9.25 2.01
C VAL A 198 2.52 -8.64 0.83
N SER A 199 1.22 -8.96 0.70
CA SER A 199 0.38 -8.28 -0.27
C SER A 199 -0.09 -6.94 0.31
N CYS A 200 0.35 -5.85 -0.31
CA CYS A 200 -0.20 -4.53 -0.07
C CYS A 200 -1.45 -4.35 -0.95
N PRO A 201 -2.54 -3.74 -0.47
CA PRO A 201 -3.74 -3.51 -1.26
C PRO A 201 -3.53 -2.62 -2.50
N LEU A 202 -2.34 -2.10 -2.71
CA LEU A 202 -1.97 -1.30 -3.89
C LEU A 202 -1.42 -2.14 -5.06
N TYR A 203 -1.27 -3.46 -4.90
CA TYR A 203 -0.85 -4.35 -5.97
C TYR A 203 -2.00 -5.29 -6.33
N ASP A 204 -2.26 -5.47 -7.63
CA ASP A 204 -3.16 -6.52 -8.09
C ASP A 204 -2.53 -7.92 -7.92
N LEU A 205 -3.33 -8.95 -8.15
CA LEU A 205 -2.89 -10.34 -8.01
C LEU A 205 -1.75 -10.72 -8.97
N ASP A 206 -1.51 -9.94 -10.02
CA ASP A 206 -0.44 -10.11 -11.00
C ASP A 206 0.82 -9.34 -10.61
N GLY A 207 0.85 -8.71 -9.43
CA GLY A 207 1.96 -7.90 -8.95
C GLY A 207 2.10 -6.57 -9.69
N LYS A 208 1.10 -6.15 -10.46
CA LYS A 208 1.10 -4.89 -11.17
C LYS A 208 0.73 -3.77 -10.22
N TYR A 209 1.66 -2.86 -10.04
CA TYR A 209 1.45 -1.65 -9.26
C TYR A 209 0.45 -0.75 -9.96
N HIS A 210 -0.69 -0.50 -9.33
CA HIS A 210 -1.62 0.53 -9.72
C HIS A 210 -1.23 1.81 -9.00
N SER A 211 -0.29 2.58 -9.55
CA SER A 211 -0.03 3.93 -9.09
C SER A 211 -1.18 4.80 -9.56
N TYR A 212 -2.17 4.98 -8.72
CA TYR A 212 -3.01 6.16 -8.85
C TYR A 212 -2.11 7.36 -8.53
N ASP A 213 -1.98 8.28 -9.48
CA ASP A 213 -1.12 9.44 -9.32
C ASP A 213 -1.71 10.39 -8.27
N LEU A 214 -1.46 10.08 -6.99
CA LEU A 214 -1.85 10.94 -5.86
C LEU A 214 -1.29 12.36 -5.98
N LYS A 215 -0.27 12.59 -6.84
CA LYS A 215 0.23 13.94 -7.15
C LYS A 215 -0.81 14.83 -7.83
N ARG A 216 -1.88 14.26 -8.37
CA ARG A 216 -2.98 15.00 -8.97
C ARG A 216 -3.95 15.59 -7.93
N PHE A 217 -3.84 15.14 -6.66
CA PHE A 217 -4.75 15.53 -5.57
C PHE A 217 -4.07 16.40 -4.49
N VAL A 218 -2.84 16.86 -4.71
CA VAL A 218 -2.13 17.79 -3.82
C VAL A 218 -2.02 19.16 -4.48
#